data_a1ddb318e05e7d7dc7ed9001112aee16
#
_entry.id   a1ddb318e05e7d7dc7ed9001112aee16
#
_cell.length_a   1.000
_cell.length_b   1.000
_cell.length_c   1.000
_cell.angle_alpha   90.00
_cell.angle_beta   90.00
_cell.angle_gamma   90.00
#
_symmetry.space_group_name_H-M   'P 1'
#
loop_
_entity.id
_entity.type
_entity.pdbx_description
1 polymer ?
#
loop_
_entity_poly.entity_id
_entity_poly.type
_entity_poly.pdbx_seq_one_letter_code
_entity_poly.pdbx_strand_id
1 'polypeptide(L)'
;MLTPPFYLLSKPKSAPNICVFSTPLSQRNALSSELLHATIYMPTFTRRIATKIKQMAERFTAERKRKMKEIEHIELRHKRTLDLEDFTPERLAKMQQSSVLVIGAGGLGSAVLPLLAAQELHSMHLVDCDTVDVSNLPRQLLYTPQELGQDKATLAAQRLQLLNERGETRYTSRRIDAEWLATYNAPLDLVIDCTDNFATRLLLDQFCADRSIALVWGAVEGYTGQLSLFHGKAGCSLRDVFNDIPHERPLNRGIFPPLVQQIGSMMAGVALRWLAFGESELDGKFLQLDARTFITQIFAL
;
A
#
# COMPACT_ATOMS: atom_id res chain seq x y z
N MET A 1 10.27 3.96 41.15
CA MET A 1 10.29 2.60 41.69
C MET A 1 9.86 1.64 40.61
N LEU A 2 10.81 0.77 40.20
CA LEU A 2 10.64 -0.56 39.59
C LEU A 2 9.83 -0.72 38.28
N THR A 3 10.58 -0.80 37.19
CA THR A 3 10.20 -1.44 35.92
C THR A 3 10.08 -2.97 36.14
N PRO A 4 9.03 -3.65 35.61
CA PRO A 4 9.01 -5.10 35.59
C PRO A 4 9.84 -5.66 34.42
N PRO A 5 10.44 -6.85 34.59
CA PRO A 5 11.34 -7.46 33.62
C PRO A 5 10.56 -8.15 32.48
N PHE A 6 11.17 -8.10 31.30
CA PHE A 6 10.76 -8.92 30.15
C PHE A 6 10.91 -10.41 30.48
N TYR A 7 9.84 -11.17 30.42
CA TYR A 7 9.86 -12.62 30.54
C TYR A 7 10.23 -13.25 29.18
N LEU A 8 11.35 -13.96 29.19
CA LEU A 8 11.73 -14.94 28.18
C LEU A 8 10.77 -16.13 28.26
N LEU A 9 9.95 -16.36 27.26
CA LEU A 9 9.23 -17.59 27.06
C LEU A 9 10.00 -18.52 26.12
N SER A 10 10.14 -19.75 26.57
CA SER A 10 10.87 -20.87 26.00
C SER A 10 10.38 -21.27 24.61
N LYS A 11 11.34 -21.60 23.72
CA LYS A 11 11.11 -22.17 22.38
C LYS A 11 10.29 -23.47 22.44
N PRO A 12 9.29 -23.67 21.56
CA PRO A 12 8.74 -24.99 21.30
C PRO A 12 9.66 -25.81 20.38
N LYS A 13 9.84 -27.07 20.74
CA LYS A 13 10.56 -28.09 19.96
C LYS A 13 9.67 -28.57 18.82
N SER A 14 10.34 -28.88 17.69
CA SER A 14 9.90 -29.65 16.53
C SER A 14 9.37 -28.86 15.33
N ALA A 15 10.26 -28.59 14.38
CA ALA A 15 9.93 -28.35 12.98
C ALA A 15 9.99 -29.70 12.21
N PRO A 16 9.11 -29.94 11.22
CA PRO A 16 9.19 -31.10 10.37
C PRO A 16 10.36 -30.98 9.38
N ASN A 17 11.13 -32.08 9.24
CA ASN A 17 12.20 -32.22 8.28
C ASN A 17 11.70 -32.09 6.84
N ILE A 18 12.01 -30.97 6.19
CA ILE A 18 11.95 -30.89 4.73
C ILE A 18 13.27 -31.45 4.21
N CYS A 19 13.23 -32.65 3.60
CA CYS A 19 14.35 -33.19 2.84
C CYS A 19 14.63 -32.28 1.64
N VAL A 20 15.61 -31.41 1.78
CA VAL A 20 16.23 -30.72 0.64
C VAL A 20 17.26 -31.72 0.04
N PHE A 21 16.96 -32.26 -1.14
CA PHE A 21 17.94 -32.96 -1.93
C PHE A 21 19.07 -32.00 -2.34
N SER A 22 20.14 -31.98 -1.55
CA SER A 22 21.39 -31.29 -1.87
C SER A 22 22.22 -32.21 -2.78
N THR A 23 22.16 -32.00 -4.08
CA THR A 23 23.18 -32.51 -5.00
C THR A 23 24.45 -31.69 -4.82
N PRO A 24 25.63 -32.33 -4.64
CA PRO A 24 26.90 -31.65 -4.43
C PRO A 24 27.28 -30.77 -5.62
N LEU A 25 27.82 -29.58 -5.33
CA LEU A 25 28.28 -28.59 -6.31
C LEU A 25 29.32 -29.13 -7.32
N SER A 26 30.00 -30.24 -7.00
CA SER A 26 31.00 -30.90 -7.86
C SER A 26 30.44 -31.56 -9.11
N GLN A 27 29.14 -31.92 -9.16
CA GLN A 27 28.51 -32.49 -10.35
C GLN A 27 27.96 -31.48 -11.36
N ARG A 28 27.89 -30.19 -11.02
CA ARG A 28 27.35 -29.13 -11.90
C ARG A 28 28.35 -28.62 -12.93
N ASN A 29 29.67 -28.81 -12.70
CA ASN A 29 30.68 -28.36 -13.64
C ASN A 29 31.01 -29.42 -14.72
N ALA A 30 30.62 -30.69 -14.55
CA ALA A 30 30.86 -31.74 -15.54
C ALA A 30 29.96 -31.62 -16.78
N LEU A 31 28.72 -31.19 -16.61
CA LEU A 31 27.77 -30.98 -17.74
C LEU A 31 28.17 -29.92 -18.72
N SER A 32 28.95 -28.91 -18.30
CA SER A 32 29.39 -27.80 -19.17
C SER A 32 30.61 -28.19 -20.02
N SER A 33 31.47 -29.10 -19.55
CA SER A 33 32.66 -29.58 -20.29
C SER A 33 32.32 -30.64 -21.31
N GLU A 34 31.38 -31.55 -21.02
CA GLU A 34 30.94 -32.56 -21.98
C GLU A 34 30.15 -31.98 -23.15
N LEU A 35 29.34 -30.95 -22.93
CA LEU A 35 28.66 -30.22 -24.01
C LEU A 35 29.62 -29.46 -24.93
N LEU A 36 30.78 -29.07 -24.44
CA LEU A 36 31.78 -28.36 -25.24
C LEU A 36 32.51 -29.31 -26.20
N HIS A 37 32.77 -30.55 -25.83
CA HIS A 37 33.44 -31.56 -26.68
C HIS A 37 32.52 -32.16 -27.75
N ALA A 38 31.22 -32.23 -27.51
CA ALA A 38 30.25 -32.72 -28.49
C ALA A 38 29.99 -31.80 -29.68
N THR A 39 30.43 -30.52 -29.60
CA THR A 39 30.10 -29.51 -30.60
C THR A 39 30.98 -29.56 -31.87
N ILE A 40 32.08 -30.35 -31.88
CA ILE A 40 33.08 -30.28 -32.94
C ILE A 40 32.77 -31.19 -34.14
N TYR A 41 31.90 -32.24 -33.96
CA TYR A 41 31.67 -33.29 -34.97
C TYR A 41 30.23 -33.43 -35.47
N MET A 42 29.38 -32.40 -35.34
CA MET A 42 27.96 -32.50 -35.77
C MET A 42 27.64 -31.75 -37.06
N PRO A 43 26.70 -32.27 -37.89
CA PRO A 43 26.20 -31.57 -39.08
C PRO A 43 25.65 -30.18 -38.74
N THR A 44 25.74 -29.22 -39.68
CA THR A 44 25.40 -27.81 -39.51
C THR A 44 24.03 -27.53 -38.89
N PHE A 45 23.06 -28.43 -39.11
CA PHE A 45 21.70 -28.34 -38.53
C PHE A 45 21.70 -28.59 -37.02
N THR A 46 22.42 -29.58 -36.58
CA THR A 46 22.54 -29.95 -35.13
C THR A 46 23.34 -28.91 -34.35
N ARG A 47 24.32 -28.29 -35.01
CA ARG A 47 25.10 -27.17 -34.44
C ARG A 47 24.22 -25.93 -34.17
N ARG A 48 23.27 -25.61 -35.07
CA ARG A 48 22.30 -24.50 -34.87
C ARG A 48 21.35 -24.78 -33.69
N ILE A 49 20.89 -26.01 -33.54
CA ILE A 49 20.02 -26.40 -32.40
C ILE A 49 20.79 -26.34 -31.08
N ALA A 50 22.01 -26.90 -31.04
CA ALA A 50 22.87 -26.84 -29.84
C ALA A 50 23.16 -25.39 -29.40
N THR A 51 23.43 -24.49 -30.34
CA THR A 51 23.64 -23.06 -30.06
C THR A 51 22.39 -22.38 -29.52
N LYS A 52 21.20 -22.68 -30.08
CA LYS A 52 19.94 -22.16 -29.56
C LYS A 52 19.63 -22.67 -28.14
N ILE A 53 19.84 -23.94 -27.86
CA ILE A 53 19.67 -24.53 -26.53
C ILE A 53 20.62 -23.88 -25.52
N LYS A 54 21.90 -23.68 -25.90
CA LYS A 54 22.87 -22.99 -25.04
C LYS A 54 22.43 -21.55 -24.74
N GLN A 55 22.03 -20.79 -25.76
CA GLN A 55 21.53 -19.42 -25.58
C GLN A 55 20.27 -19.37 -24.70
N MET A 56 19.35 -20.32 -24.85
CA MET A 56 18.17 -20.43 -23.99
C MET A 56 18.56 -20.75 -22.54
N ALA A 57 19.50 -21.66 -22.32
CA ALA A 57 19.99 -22.02 -20.98
C ALA A 57 20.71 -20.84 -20.30
N GLU A 58 21.52 -20.10 -21.05
CA GLU A 58 22.18 -18.87 -20.57
C GLU A 58 21.17 -17.76 -20.21
N ARG A 59 20.16 -17.54 -21.06
CA ARG A 59 19.05 -16.60 -20.77
C ARG A 59 18.29 -17.02 -19.52
N PHE A 60 17.92 -18.28 -19.39
CA PHE A 60 17.20 -18.82 -18.22
C PHE A 60 18.03 -18.66 -16.94
N THR A 61 19.33 -18.91 -17.01
CA THR A 61 20.23 -18.76 -15.87
C THR A 61 20.41 -17.30 -15.47
N ALA A 62 20.53 -16.40 -16.46
CA ALA A 62 20.61 -14.95 -16.21
C ALA A 62 19.31 -14.39 -15.61
N GLU A 63 18.15 -14.82 -16.12
CA GLU A 63 16.84 -14.43 -15.62
C GLU A 63 16.62 -14.94 -14.18
N ARG A 64 17.00 -16.18 -13.89
CA ARG A 64 16.94 -16.74 -12.53
C ARG A 64 17.83 -15.96 -11.56
N LYS A 65 19.06 -15.60 -11.95
CA LYS A 65 19.96 -14.78 -11.12
C LYS A 65 19.38 -13.37 -10.88
N ARG A 66 18.77 -12.76 -11.91
CA ARG A 66 18.11 -11.46 -11.77
C ARG A 66 16.95 -11.54 -10.78
N LYS A 67 16.09 -12.57 -10.91
CA LYS A 67 14.94 -12.78 -10.03
C LYS A 67 15.36 -13.06 -8.58
N MET A 68 16.47 -13.79 -8.39
CA MET A 68 17.00 -14.00 -7.02
C MET A 68 17.51 -12.73 -6.39
N LYS A 69 18.23 -11.88 -7.13
CA LYS A 69 18.67 -10.56 -6.62
C LYS A 69 17.50 -9.64 -6.31
N GLU A 70 16.44 -9.71 -7.11
CA GLU A 70 15.23 -8.93 -6.89
C GLU A 70 14.51 -9.39 -5.60
N ILE A 71 14.40 -10.69 -5.36
CA ILE A 71 13.83 -11.24 -4.11
C ILE A 71 14.66 -10.82 -2.90
N GLU A 72 15.98 -10.94 -2.97
CA GLU A 72 16.89 -10.51 -1.92
C GLU A 72 16.75 -9.00 -1.61
N HIS A 73 16.59 -8.17 -2.65
CA HIS A 73 16.37 -6.74 -2.49
C HIS A 73 15.05 -6.45 -1.78
N ILE A 74 13.94 -7.15 -2.14
CA ILE A 74 12.64 -7.01 -1.50
C ILE A 74 12.73 -7.41 -0.03
N GLU A 75 13.35 -8.54 0.27
CA GLU A 75 13.51 -9.03 1.64
C GLU A 75 14.32 -8.06 2.50
N LEU A 76 15.37 -7.46 1.96
CA LEU A 76 16.16 -6.45 2.67
C LEU A 76 15.37 -5.16 2.90
N ARG A 77 14.63 -4.67 1.89
CA ARG A 77 13.82 -3.44 1.99
C ARG A 77 12.71 -3.60 3.02
N HIS A 78 12.05 -4.73 3.03
CA HIS A 78 10.92 -5.02 3.92
C HIS A 78 11.30 -5.84 5.15
N LYS A 79 12.61 -5.99 5.44
CA LYS A 79 13.09 -6.81 6.55
C LYS A 79 12.39 -6.48 7.87
N ARG A 80 12.21 -5.20 8.20
CA ARG A 80 11.58 -4.80 9.45
C ARG A 80 10.09 -5.12 9.52
N THR A 81 9.41 -5.15 8.39
CA THR A 81 8.02 -5.61 8.28
C THR A 81 7.94 -7.12 8.41
N LEU A 82 8.87 -7.85 7.76
CA LEU A 82 8.94 -9.31 7.82
C LEU A 82 9.46 -9.85 9.18
N ASP A 83 10.09 -9.00 9.99
CA ASP A 83 10.47 -9.33 11.37
C ASP A 83 9.25 -9.30 12.33
N LEU A 84 8.07 -8.81 11.90
CA LEU A 84 6.82 -8.88 12.67
C LEU A 84 6.31 -10.32 12.69
N GLU A 85 5.79 -10.75 13.87
CA GLU A 85 5.39 -12.14 14.12
C GLU A 85 4.32 -12.64 13.14
N ASP A 86 3.41 -11.75 12.75
CA ASP A 86 2.25 -12.07 11.91
C ASP A 86 2.44 -11.71 10.42
N PHE A 87 3.57 -11.10 10.02
CA PHE A 87 3.78 -10.62 8.65
C PHE A 87 4.68 -11.57 7.84
N THR A 88 4.06 -12.44 7.03
CA THR A 88 4.79 -13.42 6.21
C THR A 88 5.15 -12.87 4.81
N PRO A 89 6.12 -13.49 4.09
CA PRO A 89 6.43 -13.13 2.70
C PRO A 89 5.21 -13.20 1.77
N GLU A 90 4.29 -14.13 1.99
CA GLU A 90 3.07 -14.27 1.19
C GLU A 90 2.11 -13.10 1.41
N ARG A 91 1.99 -12.62 2.65
CA ARG A 91 1.19 -11.43 3.01
C ARG A 91 1.79 -10.15 2.42
N LEU A 92 3.12 -10.03 2.47
CA LEU A 92 3.82 -8.95 1.79
C LEU A 92 3.56 -8.97 0.29
N ALA A 93 3.71 -10.13 -0.36
CA ALA A 93 3.48 -10.27 -1.79
C ALA A 93 2.02 -9.96 -2.18
N LYS A 94 1.04 -10.42 -1.38
CA LYS A 94 -0.39 -10.09 -1.58
C LYS A 94 -0.61 -8.58 -1.52
N MET A 95 -0.09 -7.90 -0.49
CA MET A 95 -0.19 -6.45 -0.34
C MET A 95 0.46 -5.73 -1.54
N GLN A 96 1.65 -6.15 -1.96
CA GLN A 96 2.36 -5.55 -3.10
C GLN A 96 1.66 -5.76 -4.45
N GLN A 97 0.85 -6.78 -4.60
CA GLN A 97 0.04 -7.01 -5.81
C GLN A 97 -1.24 -6.17 -5.86
N SER A 98 -1.54 -5.43 -4.81
CA SER A 98 -2.79 -4.69 -4.70
C SER A 98 -2.78 -3.37 -5.46
N SER A 99 -3.97 -2.97 -5.89
CA SER A 99 -4.27 -1.70 -6.57
C SER A 99 -5.17 -0.84 -5.68
N VAL A 100 -4.81 0.41 -5.45
CA VAL A 100 -5.55 1.33 -4.58
C VAL A 100 -5.93 2.61 -5.29
N LEU A 101 -7.10 3.15 -4.96
CA LEU A 101 -7.56 4.48 -5.35
C LEU A 101 -7.55 5.37 -4.11
N VAL A 102 -6.82 6.48 -4.16
CA VAL A 102 -6.73 7.47 -3.09
C VAL A 102 -7.32 8.78 -3.56
N ILE A 103 -8.34 9.27 -2.88
CA ILE A 103 -8.99 10.54 -3.19
C ILE A 103 -8.59 11.57 -2.16
N GLY A 104 -7.88 12.60 -2.63
CA GLY A 104 -7.34 13.69 -1.82
C GLY A 104 -5.85 13.55 -1.51
N ALA A 105 -5.06 14.55 -1.88
CA ALA A 105 -3.66 14.73 -1.56
C ALA A 105 -3.45 15.90 -0.56
N GLY A 106 -4.47 16.20 0.23
CA GLY A 106 -4.44 17.21 1.27
C GLY A 106 -3.69 16.77 2.52
N GLY A 107 -4.19 17.15 3.69
CA GLY A 107 -3.55 16.83 4.97
C GLY A 107 -3.43 15.33 5.23
N LEU A 108 -4.55 14.58 5.19
CA LEU A 108 -4.57 13.13 5.39
C LEU A 108 -3.78 12.42 4.29
N GLY A 109 -4.00 12.82 3.01
CA GLY A 109 -3.26 12.25 1.87
C GLY A 109 -1.75 12.44 2.00
N SER A 110 -1.29 13.56 2.55
CA SER A 110 0.14 13.81 2.78
C SER A 110 0.80 12.80 3.74
N ALA A 111 0.03 12.20 4.62
CA ALA A 111 0.52 11.14 5.52
C ALA A 111 0.31 9.74 4.94
N VAL A 112 -0.86 9.48 4.33
CA VAL A 112 -1.23 8.16 3.77
C VAL A 112 -0.34 7.79 2.59
N LEU A 113 -0.25 8.69 1.60
CA LEU A 113 0.34 8.39 0.29
C LEU A 113 1.81 7.93 0.35
N PRO A 114 2.73 8.59 1.09
CA PRO A 114 4.11 8.14 1.19
C PRO A 114 4.26 6.77 1.85
N LEU A 115 3.42 6.47 2.85
CA LEU A 115 3.45 5.18 3.54
C LEU A 115 3.00 4.04 2.63
N LEU A 116 1.99 4.25 1.79
CA LEU A 116 1.55 3.29 0.79
C LEU A 116 2.60 3.11 -0.32
N ALA A 117 3.13 4.22 -0.86
CA ALA A 117 4.13 4.19 -1.91
C ALA A 117 5.39 3.41 -1.50
N ALA A 118 5.84 3.61 -0.26
CA ALA A 118 7.01 2.92 0.28
C ALA A 118 6.83 1.39 0.39
N GLN A 119 5.59 0.88 0.33
CA GLN A 119 5.31 -0.57 0.32
C GLN A 119 5.37 -1.18 -1.07
N GLU A 120 5.59 -0.39 -2.13
CA GLU A 120 5.70 -0.87 -3.51
C GLU A 120 4.42 -1.59 -3.99
N LEU A 121 3.25 -0.99 -3.73
CA LEU A 121 1.97 -1.50 -4.23
C LEU A 121 1.99 -1.56 -5.76
N HIS A 122 1.31 -2.56 -6.34
CA HIS A 122 1.23 -2.75 -7.78
C HIS A 122 0.75 -1.50 -8.52
N SER A 123 -0.31 -0.88 -8.02
CA SER A 123 -0.84 0.36 -8.60
C SER A 123 -1.43 1.27 -7.52
N MET A 124 -1.08 2.54 -7.57
CA MET A 124 -1.72 3.61 -6.81
C MET A 124 -2.27 4.65 -7.78
N HIS A 125 -3.56 4.94 -7.70
CA HIS A 125 -4.17 6.03 -8.44
C HIS A 125 -4.59 7.13 -7.47
N LEU A 126 -3.91 8.27 -7.55
CA LEU A 126 -4.19 9.46 -6.78
C LEU A 126 -5.11 10.42 -7.55
N VAL A 127 -6.14 10.95 -6.91
CA VAL A 127 -7.01 11.99 -7.49
C VAL A 127 -7.10 13.16 -6.54
N ASP A 128 -6.77 14.35 -7.03
CA ASP A 128 -6.93 15.63 -6.33
C ASP A 128 -7.20 16.73 -7.36
N CYS A 129 -7.94 17.76 -7.01
CA CYS A 129 -8.30 18.86 -7.91
C CYS A 129 -7.67 20.20 -7.54
N ASP A 130 -6.97 20.26 -6.42
CA ASP A 130 -6.50 21.51 -5.85
C ASP A 130 -5.07 21.86 -6.28
N THR A 131 -4.74 23.13 -6.12
CA THR A 131 -3.37 23.63 -6.14
C THR A 131 -2.84 23.83 -4.72
N VAL A 132 -1.53 23.91 -4.59
CA VAL A 132 -0.84 24.18 -3.31
C VAL A 132 -1.12 25.62 -2.89
N ASP A 133 -1.65 25.77 -1.67
CA ASP A 133 -1.91 27.07 -1.04
C ASP A 133 -1.06 27.25 0.21
N VAL A 134 -0.72 28.50 0.55
CA VAL A 134 0.12 28.81 1.72
C VAL A 134 -0.49 28.30 3.02
N SER A 135 -1.83 28.36 3.16
CA SER A 135 -2.56 27.86 4.33
C SER A 135 -2.50 26.33 4.48
N ASN A 136 -2.10 25.63 3.44
CA ASN A 136 -1.97 24.17 3.42
C ASN A 136 -0.65 23.67 4.03
N LEU A 137 0.43 24.44 3.88
CA LEU A 137 1.80 24.03 4.20
C LEU A 137 1.99 23.50 5.64
N PRO A 138 1.34 24.03 6.69
CA PRO A 138 1.53 23.53 8.04
C PRO A 138 1.06 22.09 8.27
N ARG A 139 0.19 21.53 7.39
CA ARG A 139 -0.39 20.20 7.56
C ARG A 139 -0.31 19.30 6.32
N GLN A 140 0.12 19.81 5.18
CA GLN A 140 0.25 19.08 3.92
C GLN A 140 1.74 18.91 3.57
N LEU A 141 2.43 18.02 4.27
CA LEU A 141 3.89 17.89 4.25
C LEU A 141 4.45 17.35 2.93
N LEU A 142 3.60 16.97 1.99
CA LEU A 142 4.01 16.63 0.62
C LEU A 142 4.45 17.85 -0.18
N TYR A 143 4.18 19.08 0.28
CA TYR A 143 4.40 20.29 -0.51
C TYR A 143 5.35 21.26 0.18
N THR A 144 5.99 22.11 -0.62
CA THR A 144 6.95 23.12 -0.19
C THR A 144 6.49 24.52 -0.58
N PRO A 145 7.01 25.59 0.07
CA PRO A 145 6.67 26.95 -0.31
C PRO A 145 7.00 27.33 -1.75
N GLN A 146 7.96 26.65 -2.39
CA GLN A 146 8.35 26.88 -3.78
C GLN A 146 7.34 26.35 -4.79
N GLU A 147 6.34 25.59 -4.32
CA GLU A 147 5.34 24.92 -5.16
C GLU A 147 3.96 25.56 -5.07
N LEU A 148 3.88 26.75 -4.46
CA LEU A 148 2.61 27.49 -4.37
C LEU A 148 1.98 27.70 -5.75
N GLY A 149 0.68 27.42 -5.85
CA GLY A 149 -0.09 27.52 -7.09
C GLY A 149 0.04 26.35 -8.04
N GLN A 150 0.96 25.39 -7.78
CA GLN A 150 1.11 24.18 -8.60
C GLN A 150 0.10 23.10 -8.22
N ASP A 151 -0.17 22.21 -9.16
CA ASP A 151 -1.13 21.10 -9.03
C ASP A 151 -0.69 20.05 -8.01
N LYS A 152 -1.52 19.77 -7.01
CA LYS A 152 -1.21 18.83 -5.94
C LYS A 152 -1.05 17.42 -6.44
N ALA A 153 -1.93 16.94 -7.31
CA ALA A 153 -1.91 15.57 -7.80
C ALA A 153 -0.62 15.27 -8.56
N THR A 154 -0.19 16.19 -9.43
CA THR A 154 1.06 16.09 -10.19
C THR A 154 2.28 16.04 -9.27
N LEU A 155 2.39 16.98 -8.33
CA LEU A 155 3.53 17.05 -7.41
C LEU A 155 3.61 15.81 -6.50
N ALA A 156 2.46 15.40 -5.97
CA ALA A 156 2.40 14.20 -5.15
C ALA A 156 2.85 12.96 -5.94
N ALA A 157 2.30 12.75 -7.14
CA ALA A 157 2.65 11.59 -7.96
C ALA A 157 4.15 11.52 -8.27
N GLN A 158 4.78 12.64 -8.60
CA GLN A 158 6.22 12.70 -8.83
C GLN A 158 7.03 12.23 -7.61
N ARG A 159 6.65 12.63 -6.40
CA ARG A 159 7.32 12.20 -5.16
C ARG A 159 7.06 10.74 -4.83
N LEU A 160 5.83 10.32 -5.00
CA LEU A 160 5.41 8.93 -4.69
C LEU A 160 6.09 7.93 -5.63
N GLN A 161 6.32 8.29 -6.90
CA GLN A 161 7.05 7.44 -7.84
C GLN A 161 8.50 7.19 -7.41
N LEU A 162 9.14 8.15 -6.72
CA LEU A 162 10.48 7.96 -6.15
C LEU A 162 10.50 6.97 -4.98
N LEU A 163 9.38 6.77 -4.31
CA LEU A 163 9.24 5.82 -3.20
C LEU A 163 8.75 4.45 -3.69
N ASN A 164 7.94 4.42 -4.76
CA ASN A 164 7.39 3.21 -5.35
C ASN A 164 8.17 2.83 -6.61
N GLU A 165 9.30 2.13 -6.44
CA GLU A 165 10.19 1.77 -7.56
C GLU A 165 9.60 0.70 -8.47
N ARG A 166 8.71 -0.17 -7.95
CA ARG A 166 8.22 -1.36 -8.64
C ARG A 166 6.79 -1.26 -9.15
N GLY A 167 5.97 -0.45 -8.48
CA GLY A 167 4.58 -0.25 -8.83
C GLY A 167 4.36 1.01 -9.67
N GLU A 168 3.14 1.12 -10.17
CA GLU A 168 2.71 2.27 -10.96
C GLU A 168 2.05 3.32 -10.06
N THR A 169 2.47 4.57 -10.18
CA THR A 169 1.79 5.71 -9.55
C THR A 169 1.11 6.55 -10.63
N ARG A 170 -0.21 6.46 -10.70
CA ARG A 170 -1.05 7.28 -11.58
C ARG A 170 -1.65 8.44 -10.83
N TYR A 171 -1.98 9.52 -11.52
CA TYR A 171 -2.70 10.65 -10.95
C TYR A 171 -3.73 11.21 -11.91
N THR A 172 -4.73 11.86 -11.33
CA THR A 172 -5.75 12.61 -12.07
C THR A 172 -6.00 13.93 -11.35
N SER A 173 -5.75 15.04 -12.05
CA SER A 173 -5.98 16.39 -11.54
C SER A 173 -7.40 16.82 -11.88
N ARG A 174 -8.36 16.40 -11.04
CA ARG A 174 -9.78 16.80 -11.18
C ARG A 174 -10.57 16.57 -9.90
N ARG A 175 -11.69 17.24 -9.78
CA ARG A 175 -12.72 16.86 -8.80
C ARG A 175 -13.44 15.61 -9.29
N ILE A 176 -13.62 14.63 -8.40
CA ILE A 176 -14.43 13.45 -8.72
C ILE A 176 -15.92 13.79 -8.65
N ASP A 177 -16.66 13.13 -9.52
CA ASP A 177 -18.13 13.15 -9.61
C ASP A 177 -18.66 11.75 -9.92
N ALA A 178 -19.97 11.58 -9.90
CA ALA A 178 -20.61 10.30 -10.15
C ALA A 178 -20.35 9.79 -11.57
N GLU A 179 -20.22 10.67 -12.57
CA GLU A 179 -19.95 10.29 -13.95
C GLU A 179 -18.55 9.69 -14.08
N TRP A 180 -17.54 10.35 -13.49
CA TRP A 180 -16.17 9.83 -13.52
C TRP A 180 -16.05 8.48 -12.78
N LEU A 181 -16.67 8.36 -11.60
CA LEU A 181 -16.68 7.10 -10.85
C LEU A 181 -17.38 5.99 -11.62
N ALA A 182 -18.47 6.27 -12.34
CA ALA A 182 -19.16 5.29 -13.18
C ALA A 182 -18.30 4.78 -14.34
N THR A 183 -17.41 5.62 -14.88
CA THR A 183 -16.46 5.24 -15.95
C THR A 183 -15.19 4.59 -15.43
N TYR A 184 -14.93 4.64 -14.13
CA TYR A 184 -13.72 4.06 -13.53
C TYR A 184 -13.79 2.53 -13.55
N ASN A 185 -12.97 1.89 -14.40
CA ASN A 185 -13.01 0.45 -14.66
C ASN A 185 -11.70 -0.28 -14.31
N ALA A 186 -10.70 0.42 -13.77
CA ALA A 186 -9.47 -0.22 -13.34
C ALA A 186 -9.73 -1.16 -12.14
N PRO A 187 -9.02 -2.30 -12.04
CA PRO A 187 -9.10 -3.16 -10.86
C PRO A 187 -8.73 -2.40 -9.59
N LEU A 188 -9.48 -2.62 -8.51
CA LEU A 188 -9.25 -2.02 -7.21
C LEU A 188 -9.44 -3.05 -6.10
N ASP A 189 -8.52 -3.04 -5.15
CA ASP A 189 -8.59 -3.82 -3.92
C ASP A 189 -9.03 -2.97 -2.72
N LEU A 190 -8.85 -1.63 -2.81
CA LEU A 190 -9.17 -0.70 -1.74
C LEU A 190 -9.36 0.72 -2.27
N VAL A 191 -10.29 1.45 -1.65
CA VAL A 191 -10.44 2.91 -1.80
C VAL A 191 -10.05 3.58 -0.49
N ILE A 192 -9.38 4.73 -0.57
CA ILE A 192 -8.97 5.52 0.59
C ILE A 192 -9.47 6.94 0.42
N ASP A 193 -10.31 7.36 1.34
CA ASP A 193 -10.91 8.69 1.35
C ASP A 193 -10.12 9.65 2.26
N CYS A 194 -9.35 10.53 1.64
CA CYS A 194 -8.60 11.60 2.30
C CYS A 194 -9.24 12.98 2.08
N THR A 195 -10.53 13.01 1.74
CA THR A 195 -11.26 14.27 1.43
C THR A 195 -11.81 14.95 2.69
N ASP A 196 -12.20 16.19 2.54
CA ASP A 196 -12.70 17.03 3.62
C ASP A 196 -14.19 17.45 3.46
N ASN A 197 -14.88 16.90 2.45
CA ASN A 197 -16.27 17.26 2.17
C ASN A 197 -17.19 16.04 2.07
N PHE A 198 -18.39 16.16 2.64
CA PHE A 198 -19.35 15.05 2.70
C PHE A 198 -19.91 14.64 1.35
N ALA A 199 -20.02 15.55 0.39
CA ALA A 199 -20.53 15.20 -0.95
C ALA A 199 -19.64 14.15 -1.61
N THR A 200 -18.32 14.34 -1.56
CA THR A 200 -17.34 13.36 -2.08
C THR A 200 -17.37 12.06 -1.29
N ARG A 201 -17.44 12.14 0.05
CA ARG A 201 -17.50 10.95 0.93
C ARG A 201 -18.68 10.05 0.61
N LEU A 202 -19.86 10.63 0.38
CA LEU A 202 -21.06 9.89 -0.01
C LEU A 202 -20.95 9.26 -1.39
N LEU A 203 -20.31 9.93 -2.34
CA LEU A 203 -20.03 9.37 -3.67
C LEU A 203 -19.11 8.15 -3.56
N LEU A 204 -18.08 8.23 -2.73
CA LEU A 204 -17.14 7.12 -2.51
C LEU A 204 -17.78 5.96 -1.75
N ASP A 205 -18.59 6.25 -0.74
CA ASP A 205 -19.36 5.26 0.01
C ASP A 205 -20.25 4.44 -0.94
N GLN A 206 -21.03 5.12 -1.80
CA GLN A 206 -21.87 4.45 -2.79
C GLN A 206 -21.04 3.66 -3.82
N PHE A 207 -19.98 4.26 -4.34
CA PHE A 207 -19.08 3.60 -5.30
C PHE A 207 -18.48 2.29 -4.75
N CYS A 208 -18.07 2.31 -3.48
CA CYS A 208 -17.52 1.15 -2.80
C CYS A 208 -18.59 0.08 -2.52
N ALA A 209 -19.78 0.49 -2.10
CA ALA A 209 -20.92 -0.40 -1.90
C ALA A 209 -21.29 -1.16 -3.19
N ASP A 210 -21.45 -0.42 -4.30
CA ASP A 210 -21.85 -1.00 -5.60
C ASP A 210 -20.84 -2.01 -6.14
N ARG A 211 -19.57 -1.90 -5.72
CA ARG A 211 -18.47 -2.75 -6.20
C ARG A 211 -17.95 -3.74 -5.16
N SER A 212 -18.51 -3.73 -3.96
CA SER A 212 -18.05 -4.56 -2.84
C SER A 212 -16.55 -4.37 -2.57
N ILE A 213 -16.10 -3.11 -2.58
CA ILE A 213 -14.71 -2.71 -2.31
C ILE A 213 -14.67 -2.02 -0.95
N ALA A 214 -13.71 -2.39 -0.10
CA ALA A 214 -13.54 -1.73 1.20
C ALA A 214 -13.10 -0.26 1.04
N LEU A 215 -13.54 0.58 1.99
CA LEU A 215 -13.26 2.00 2.04
C LEU A 215 -12.59 2.35 3.37
N VAL A 216 -11.33 2.73 3.34
CA VAL A 216 -10.68 3.38 4.50
C VAL A 216 -11.06 4.85 4.49
N TRP A 217 -11.74 5.29 5.54
CA TRP A 217 -12.21 6.64 5.71
C TRP A 217 -11.58 7.31 6.94
N GLY A 218 -11.19 8.58 6.81
CA GLY A 218 -10.72 9.38 7.93
C GLY A 218 -11.16 10.82 7.88
N ALA A 219 -11.24 11.46 9.05
CA ALA A 219 -11.56 12.87 9.18
C ALA A 219 -10.82 13.51 10.35
N VAL A 220 -10.53 14.80 10.23
CA VAL A 220 -9.97 15.64 11.31
C VAL A 220 -10.69 16.96 11.35
N GLU A 221 -11.20 17.32 12.54
CA GLU A 221 -11.81 18.62 12.82
C GLU A 221 -11.33 19.11 14.20
N GLY A 222 -10.75 20.30 14.26
CA GLY A 222 -10.18 20.84 15.50
C GLY A 222 -9.09 19.93 16.08
N TYR A 223 -9.37 19.36 17.23
CA TYR A 223 -8.53 18.39 17.94
C TYR A 223 -9.11 16.97 17.89
N THR A 224 -10.17 16.74 17.12
CA THR A 224 -10.80 15.43 17.01
C THR A 224 -10.44 14.78 15.69
N GLY A 225 -9.90 13.58 15.75
CA GLY A 225 -9.63 12.71 14.61
C GLY A 225 -10.57 11.52 14.61
N GLN A 226 -10.97 11.08 13.44
CA GLN A 226 -11.90 9.95 13.25
C GLN A 226 -11.38 9.03 12.14
N LEU A 227 -11.67 7.73 12.27
CA LEU A 227 -11.19 6.70 11.36
C LEU A 227 -12.12 5.48 11.41
N SER A 228 -12.40 4.89 10.24
CA SER A 228 -13.14 3.63 10.10
C SER A 228 -12.73 2.88 8.84
N LEU A 229 -13.08 1.61 8.78
CA LEU A 229 -13.09 0.80 7.57
C LEU A 229 -14.54 0.43 7.26
N PHE A 230 -15.06 0.97 6.16
CA PHE A 230 -16.42 0.69 5.66
C PHE A 230 -16.38 -0.35 4.53
N HIS A 231 -17.50 -1.00 4.28
CA HIS A 231 -17.67 -2.01 3.23
C HIS A 231 -16.65 -3.16 3.31
N GLY A 232 -16.10 -3.41 4.51
CA GLY A 232 -15.33 -4.61 4.80
C GLY A 232 -16.22 -5.84 4.99
N LYS A 233 -15.76 -6.81 5.75
CA LYS A 233 -16.53 -8.04 6.04
C LYS A 233 -17.77 -7.77 6.91
N ALA A 234 -17.70 -6.75 7.79
CA ALA A 234 -18.82 -6.34 8.64
C ALA A 234 -19.95 -5.67 7.84
N GLY A 235 -19.66 -5.16 6.63
CA GLY A 235 -20.65 -4.58 5.73
C GLY A 235 -21.17 -3.19 6.15
N CYS A 236 -20.61 -2.58 7.20
CA CYS A 236 -21.01 -1.23 7.64
C CYS A 236 -20.62 -0.17 6.61
N SER A 237 -21.40 0.91 6.55
CA SER A 237 -21.25 2.04 5.62
C SER A 237 -21.05 3.35 6.37
N LEU A 238 -20.66 4.39 5.63
CA LEU A 238 -20.59 5.75 6.17
C LEU A 238 -21.95 6.23 6.71
N ARG A 239 -23.04 5.78 6.10
CA ARG A 239 -24.42 6.14 6.49
C ARG A 239 -24.83 5.54 7.83
N ASP A 240 -24.23 4.42 8.26
CA ASP A 240 -24.49 3.83 9.58
C ASP A 240 -23.95 4.73 10.71
N VAL A 241 -22.94 5.54 10.42
CA VAL A 241 -22.36 6.51 11.37
C VAL A 241 -23.06 7.88 11.28
N PHE A 242 -23.40 8.31 10.08
CA PHE A 242 -23.90 9.65 9.79
C PHE A 242 -25.28 9.61 9.16
N ASN A 243 -26.32 9.30 9.95
CA ASN A 243 -27.71 9.19 9.51
C ASN A 243 -28.29 10.51 8.98
N ASP A 244 -27.92 11.64 9.62
CA ASP A 244 -28.34 12.99 9.23
C ASP A 244 -27.09 13.79 8.84
N ILE A 245 -26.69 13.71 7.58
CA ILE A 245 -25.55 14.48 7.08
C ILE A 245 -26.01 15.91 6.82
N PRO A 246 -25.55 16.91 7.59
CA PRO A 246 -25.88 18.31 7.32
C PRO A 246 -25.32 18.68 5.97
N HIS A 247 -26.18 19.17 5.07
CA HIS A 247 -25.80 19.55 3.71
C HIS A 247 -24.72 20.64 3.65
N GLU A 248 -24.53 21.42 4.71
CA GLU A 248 -23.48 22.43 4.82
C GLU A 248 -23.14 22.66 6.30
N ARG A 249 -22.01 22.16 6.75
CA ARG A 249 -21.36 22.71 7.94
C ARG A 249 -20.30 23.70 7.48
N PRO A 250 -20.32 24.98 7.95
CA PRO A 250 -19.22 25.88 7.69
C PRO A 250 -17.96 25.30 8.35
N LEU A 251 -16.96 24.96 7.53
CA LEU A 251 -15.65 24.43 7.95
C LEU A 251 -14.76 25.55 8.55
N ASN A 252 -15.29 26.36 9.44
CA ASN A 252 -14.52 27.41 10.13
C ASN A 252 -13.88 26.92 11.42
N ARG A 253 -13.73 25.61 11.60
CA ARG A 253 -13.00 25.07 12.74
C ARG A 253 -11.55 24.84 12.34
N GLY A 254 -10.63 25.32 13.19
CA GLY A 254 -9.21 25.06 13.01
C GLY A 254 -8.91 23.58 12.92
N ILE A 255 -7.74 23.23 12.41
CA ILE A 255 -7.25 21.87 12.31
C ILE A 255 -5.89 21.81 12.99
N PHE A 256 -5.72 20.91 13.97
CA PHE A 256 -4.44 20.68 14.62
C PHE A 256 -3.52 19.87 13.71
N PRO A 257 -2.42 20.44 13.16
CA PRO A 257 -1.63 19.81 12.11
C PRO A 257 -1.06 18.43 12.48
N PRO A 258 -0.51 18.19 13.70
CA PRO A 258 -0.02 16.87 14.08
C PRO A 258 -1.08 15.79 14.06
N LEU A 259 -2.34 16.10 14.41
CA LEU A 259 -3.44 15.13 14.38
C LEU A 259 -3.76 14.65 12.97
N VAL A 260 -3.62 15.53 11.97
CA VAL A 260 -3.82 15.15 10.56
C VAL A 260 -2.81 14.07 10.15
N GLN A 261 -1.55 14.24 10.53
CA GLN A 261 -0.50 13.25 10.26
C GLN A 261 -0.75 11.96 11.04
N GLN A 262 -1.20 12.05 12.27
CA GLN A 262 -1.50 10.89 13.11
C GLN A 262 -2.65 10.06 12.53
N ILE A 263 -3.78 10.68 12.20
CA ILE A 263 -4.92 9.98 11.59
C ILE A 263 -4.55 9.41 10.22
N GLY A 264 -3.86 10.17 9.36
CA GLY A 264 -3.42 9.69 8.07
C GLY A 264 -2.48 8.48 8.17
N SER A 265 -1.54 8.48 9.13
CA SER A 265 -0.67 7.32 9.39
C SER A 265 -1.47 6.10 9.88
N MET A 266 -2.48 6.30 10.71
CA MET A 266 -3.38 5.23 11.15
C MET A 266 -4.24 4.70 9.98
N MET A 267 -4.74 5.58 9.09
CA MET A 267 -5.42 5.18 7.85
C MET A 267 -4.54 4.28 6.99
N ALA A 268 -3.28 4.66 6.80
CA ALA A 268 -2.31 3.82 6.08
C ALA A 268 -2.13 2.45 6.77
N GLY A 269 -2.04 2.42 8.09
CA GLY A 269 -1.95 1.17 8.86
C GLY A 269 -3.15 0.25 8.64
N VAL A 270 -4.39 0.80 8.68
CA VAL A 270 -5.63 0.06 8.37
C VAL A 270 -5.61 -0.47 6.93
N ALA A 271 -5.23 0.39 5.97
CA ALA A 271 -5.14 0.02 4.56
C ALA A 271 -4.17 -1.14 4.33
N LEU A 272 -2.94 -1.04 4.86
CA LEU A 272 -1.91 -2.06 4.68
C LEU A 272 -2.29 -3.40 5.35
N ARG A 273 -2.91 -3.35 6.54
CA ARG A 273 -3.44 -4.57 7.16
C ARG A 273 -4.55 -5.20 6.33
N TRP A 274 -5.49 -4.41 5.84
CA TRP A 274 -6.55 -4.91 4.96
C TRP A 274 -5.98 -5.58 3.71
N LEU A 275 -5.04 -4.94 3.03
CA LEU A 275 -4.42 -5.47 1.81
C LEU A 275 -3.62 -6.75 2.07
N ALA A 276 -2.87 -6.81 3.16
CA ALA A 276 -2.05 -7.97 3.51
C ALA A 276 -2.87 -9.15 4.05
N PHE A 277 -3.80 -8.89 4.97
CA PHE A 277 -4.49 -9.91 5.76
C PHE A 277 -5.93 -10.16 5.28
N GLY A 278 -6.56 -9.20 4.60
CA GLY A 278 -7.98 -9.22 4.28
C GLY A 278 -8.88 -9.00 5.49
N GLU A 279 -8.35 -8.37 6.54
CA GLU A 279 -9.05 -8.04 7.78
C GLU A 279 -8.43 -6.80 8.45
N SER A 280 -9.22 -6.11 9.25
CA SER A 280 -8.81 -4.98 10.08
C SER A 280 -9.62 -4.95 11.36
N GLU A 281 -8.98 -4.53 12.45
CA GLU A 281 -9.66 -4.33 13.74
C GLU A 281 -10.70 -3.19 13.71
N LEU A 282 -10.67 -2.33 12.68
CA LEU A 282 -11.65 -1.27 12.48
C LEU A 282 -12.79 -1.66 11.53
N ASP A 283 -12.84 -2.90 11.03
CA ASP A 283 -13.97 -3.40 10.27
C ASP A 283 -15.20 -3.52 11.18
N GLY A 284 -16.26 -2.78 10.88
CA GLY A 284 -17.45 -2.66 11.74
C GLY A 284 -17.24 -1.82 13.01
N LYS A 285 -16.19 -0.99 13.05
CA LYS A 285 -15.89 -0.13 14.20
C LYS A 285 -15.52 1.28 13.75
N PHE A 286 -15.77 2.22 14.63
CA PHE A 286 -15.47 3.64 14.46
C PHE A 286 -14.52 4.11 15.55
N LEU A 287 -13.37 4.63 15.17
CA LEU A 287 -12.38 5.17 16.09
C LEU A 287 -12.50 6.69 16.17
N GLN A 288 -12.47 7.22 17.37
CA GLN A 288 -12.34 8.65 17.66
C GLN A 288 -11.15 8.92 18.58
N LEU A 289 -10.29 9.86 18.18
CA LEU A 289 -9.11 10.31 18.94
C LEU A 289 -9.27 11.79 19.30
N ASP A 290 -9.08 12.15 20.57
CA ASP A 290 -8.91 13.53 21.02
C ASP A 290 -7.42 13.84 21.21
N ALA A 291 -6.88 14.73 20.38
CA ALA A 291 -5.46 15.09 20.40
C ALA A 291 -5.04 15.96 21.59
N ARG A 292 -5.96 16.47 22.40
CA ARG A 292 -5.64 17.22 23.64
C ARG A 292 -5.36 16.29 24.80
N THR A 293 -6.10 15.17 24.84
CA THR A 293 -6.02 14.20 25.94
C THR A 293 -5.30 12.93 25.51
N PHE A 294 -5.09 12.72 24.21
CA PHE A 294 -4.61 11.48 23.57
C PHE A 294 -5.50 10.26 23.88
N ILE A 295 -6.75 10.50 24.27
CA ILE A 295 -7.71 9.42 24.50
C ILE A 295 -8.26 8.96 23.16
N THR A 296 -8.18 7.65 22.95
CA THR A 296 -8.78 6.97 21.79
C THR A 296 -9.97 6.16 22.27
N GLN A 297 -11.11 6.34 21.63
CA GLN A 297 -12.34 5.56 21.86
C GLN A 297 -12.67 4.79 20.58
N ILE A 298 -13.12 3.54 20.73
CA ILE A 298 -13.55 2.70 19.64
C ILE A 298 -14.99 2.28 19.92
N PHE A 299 -15.85 2.52 18.95
CA PHE A 299 -17.27 2.20 19.01
C PHE A 299 -17.56 1.06 18.01
N ALA A 300 -18.40 0.09 18.38
CA ALA A 300 -18.96 -0.85 17.40
C ALA A 300 -20.04 -0.14 16.57
N LEU A 301 -20.14 -0.46 15.29
CA LEU A 301 -21.13 0.04 14.34
C LEU A 301 -22.27 -0.96 14.16
#